data_62100c9ddc38c792a7767fabb900f268
#
_entry.id   62100c9ddc38c792a7767fabb900f268
#
_cell.length_a   1.000
_cell.length_b   1.000
_cell.length_c   1.000
_cell.angle_alpha   90.00
_cell.angle_beta   90.00
_cell.angle_gamma   90.00
#
_symmetry.space_group_name_H-M   'P 1'
#
loop_
_entity.id
_entity.type
_entity.pdbx_description
1 polymer ?
#
loop_
_entity_poly.entity_id
_entity_poly.type
_entity_poly.pdbx_seq_one_letter_code
_entity_poly.pdbx_strand_id
1 'polypeptide(L)'
;MATFKILSDGPVLRTSDLRKAAADLADDYIVINTKPYPCDLGYLALERFAEVAEYTMADMLYSDYYELVATPDGNGERRRHPVIECQKGALRDDFDFGPVQVYRADPFRKAVAEMDVDYSFGAMYDLRLRMAKKVHIGEYLYTEVETDLRKSGEKQFDYVNPRNREVQVWRWKKSALLTSNVREHIWLQERNILTISMKRRPYQSLSRFSTG
;
A
#
# COMPACT_ATOMS: atom_id res chain seq x y z
N MET A 1 28.88 2.55 -5.60
CA MET A 1 27.78 3.53 -5.40
C MET A 1 26.51 2.80 -5.78
N ALA A 2 25.49 2.79 -4.93
CA ALA A 2 24.23 2.09 -5.20
C ALA A 2 23.49 2.77 -6.37
N THR A 3 22.87 1.97 -7.22
CA THR A 3 22.09 2.44 -8.38
C THR A 3 20.60 2.31 -8.11
N PHE A 4 19.80 3.26 -8.65
CA PHE A 4 18.38 3.36 -8.37
C PHE A 4 17.57 3.56 -9.63
N LYS A 5 16.59 2.70 -9.86
CA LYS A 5 15.51 2.94 -10.83
C LYS A 5 14.36 3.64 -10.15
N ILE A 6 13.98 4.80 -10.62
CA ILE A 6 12.86 5.58 -10.08
C ILE A 6 11.65 5.43 -11.01
N LEU A 7 10.53 4.97 -10.48
CA LEU A 7 9.23 4.95 -11.16
C LEU A 7 8.44 6.20 -10.76
N SER A 8 8.34 7.15 -11.67
CA SER A 8 7.68 8.46 -11.46
C SER A 8 6.48 8.70 -12.38
N ASP A 9 6.19 7.77 -13.30
CA ASP A 9 5.18 7.97 -14.37
C ASP A 9 3.73 7.80 -13.88
N GLY A 10 3.50 7.91 -12.58
CA GLY A 10 2.20 7.76 -11.96
C GLY A 10 2.11 6.55 -11.03
N PRO A 11 0.96 6.37 -10.36
CA PRO A 11 0.82 5.31 -9.36
C PRO A 11 0.88 3.94 -10.02
N VAL A 12 1.77 3.09 -9.50
CA VAL A 12 1.83 1.67 -9.88
C VAL A 12 0.66 0.93 -9.24
N LEU A 13 -0.32 0.57 -10.02
CA LEU A 13 -1.55 -0.06 -9.53
C LEU A 13 -1.67 -1.53 -9.96
N ARG A 14 -1.13 -1.89 -11.12
CA ARG A 14 -1.37 -3.18 -11.78
C ARG A 14 -0.18 -4.13 -11.63
N THR A 15 -0.46 -5.42 -11.63
CA THR A 15 0.59 -6.44 -11.71
C THR A 15 1.42 -6.33 -12.99
N SER A 16 0.80 -5.95 -14.11
CA SER A 16 1.50 -5.72 -15.38
C SER A 16 2.57 -4.62 -15.29
N ASP A 17 2.29 -3.56 -14.54
CA ASP A 17 3.22 -2.44 -14.35
C ASP A 17 4.44 -2.89 -13.51
N LEU A 18 4.21 -3.69 -12.47
CA LEU A 18 5.28 -4.28 -11.67
C LEU A 18 6.13 -5.26 -12.47
N ARG A 19 5.50 -6.12 -13.31
CA ARG A 19 6.23 -7.06 -14.18
C ARG A 19 7.11 -6.32 -15.19
N LYS A 20 6.60 -5.25 -15.81
CA LYS A 20 7.39 -4.41 -16.70
C LYS A 20 8.56 -3.77 -15.96
N ALA A 21 8.31 -3.19 -14.78
CA ALA A 21 9.36 -2.60 -13.96
C ALA A 21 10.45 -3.60 -13.57
N ALA A 22 10.06 -4.84 -13.22
CA ALA A 22 10.98 -5.91 -12.83
C ALA A 22 11.82 -6.41 -14.02
N ALA A 23 11.24 -6.51 -15.22
CA ALA A 23 11.93 -6.95 -16.43
C ALA A 23 13.04 -5.96 -16.85
N ASP A 24 12.78 -4.67 -16.69
CA ASP A 24 13.70 -3.59 -17.07
C ASP A 24 14.62 -3.15 -15.91
N LEU A 25 14.60 -3.83 -14.77
CA LEU A 25 15.38 -3.43 -13.58
C LEU A 25 16.81 -3.98 -13.68
N ALA A 26 17.76 -3.09 -13.94
CA ALA A 26 19.20 -3.39 -13.91
C ALA A 26 19.90 -2.85 -12.66
N ASP A 27 19.23 -1.98 -11.93
CA ASP A 27 19.72 -1.28 -10.75
C ASP A 27 19.67 -2.13 -9.48
N ASP A 28 20.36 -1.70 -8.43
CA ASP A 28 20.40 -2.38 -7.12
C ASP A 28 19.07 -2.20 -6.35
N TYR A 29 18.40 -1.06 -6.59
CA TYR A 29 17.15 -0.67 -5.94
C TYR A 29 16.12 -0.14 -6.92
N ILE A 30 14.86 -0.30 -6.57
CA ILE A 30 13.75 0.37 -7.24
C ILE A 30 13.00 1.26 -6.26
N VAL A 31 12.79 2.51 -6.65
CA VAL A 31 12.02 3.52 -5.91
C VAL A 31 10.67 3.67 -6.56
N ILE A 32 9.61 3.42 -5.82
CA ILE A 32 8.23 3.53 -6.30
C ILE A 32 7.55 4.69 -5.59
N ASN A 33 7.14 5.69 -6.38
CA ASN A 33 6.19 6.69 -5.92
C ASN A 33 4.77 6.15 -6.13
N THR A 34 4.00 6.07 -5.05
CA THR A 34 2.63 5.53 -5.07
C THR A 34 1.57 6.59 -5.36
N LYS A 35 1.97 7.85 -5.53
CA LYS A 35 1.08 8.98 -5.81
C LYS A 35 1.16 9.40 -7.28
N PRO A 36 0.12 10.07 -7.81
CA PRO A 36 0.10 10.52 -9.20
C PRO A 36 0.93 11.80 -9.46
N TYR A 37 1.60 12.31 -8.45
CA TYR A 37 2.43 13.50 -8.51
C TYR A 37 3.82 13.23 -7.93
N PRO A 38 4.85 13.97 -8.34
CA PRO A 38 6.20 13.76 -7.87
C PRO A 38 6.35 14.08 -6.38
N CYS A 39 7.24 13.34 -5.72
CA CYS A 39 7.74 13.66 -4.38
C CYS A 39 9.14 14.25 -4.50
N ASP A 40 9.41 15.26 -3.70
CA ASP A 40 10.70 15.95 -3.68
C ASP A 40 11.63 15.24 -2.71
N LEU A 41 12.64 14.53 -3.25
CA LEU A 41 13.61 13.79 -2.45
C LEU A 41 14.59 14.77 -1.78
N GLY A 42 14.84 14.55 -0.49
CA GLY A 42 15.82 15.31 0.26
C GLY A 42 17.25 15.05 -0.21
N TYR A 43 18.17 15.94 0.18
CA TYR A 43 19.58 15.77 -0.08
C TYR A 43 20.10 14.46 0.52
N LEU A 44 20.78 13.63 -0.27
CA LEU A 44 21.29 12.28 0.08
C LEU A 44 20.20 11.29 0.55
N ALA A 45 18.93 11.51 0.23
CA ALA A 45 17.85 10.62 0.65
C ALA A 45 18.03 9.20 0.09
N LEU A 46 18.40 9.07 -1.18
CA LEU A 46 18.62 7.76 -1.82
C LEU A 46 19.83 7.02 -1.22
N GLU A 47 20.91 7.75 -0.97
CA GLU A 47 22.10 7.20 -0.30
C GLU A 47 21.74 6.72 1.10
N ARG A 48 20.92 7.46 1.83
CA ARG A 48 20.45 7.06 3.16
C ARG A 48 19.59 5.80 3.11
N PHE A 49 18.71 5.68 2.15
CA PHE A 49 17.94 4.46 1.92
C PHE A 49 18.85 3.27 1.64
N ALA A 50 19.87 3.42 0.77
CA ALA A 50 20.81 2.36 0.46
C ALA A 50 21.64 1.94 1.68
N GLU A 51 22.16 2.90 2.44
CA GLU A 51 22.93 2.63 3.66
C GLU A 51 22.13 1.80 4.66
N VAL A 52 20.89 2.18 4.95
CA VAL A 52 20.01 1.44 5.85
C VAL A 52 19.65 0.07 5.28
N ALA A 53 19.41 -0.03 3.97
CA ALA A 53 19.13 -1.30 3.30
C ALA A 53 20.27 -2.29 3.45
N GLU A 54 21.52 -1.84 3.24
CA GLU A 54 22.71 -2.68 3.38
C GLU A 54 22.94 -3.10 4.83
N TYR A 55 22.82 -2.16 5.76
CA TYR A 55 23.02 -2.45 7.18
C TYR A 55 21.96 -3.40 7.73
N THR A 56 20.71 -3.21 7.34
CA THR A 56 19.58 -4.00 7.88
C THR A 56 19.27 -5.25 7.05
N MET A 57 19.80 -5.37 5.84
CA MET A 57 19.39 -6.39 4.86
C MET A 57 17.86 -6.34 4.60
N ALA A 58 17.29 -5.13 4.53
CA ALA A 58 15.86 -4.94 4.28
C ALA A 58 15.49 -5.27 2.84
N ASP A 59 14.30 -5.86 2.64
CA ASP A 59 13.71 -6.07 1.31
C ASP A 59 12.99 -4.80 0.83
N MET A 60 12.37 -4.07 1.78
CA MET A 60 11.62 -2.85 1.57
C MET A 60 11.93 -1.83 2.65
N LEU A 61 12.07 -0.57 2.25
CA LEU A 61 12.27 0.57 3.13
C LEU A 61 11.22 1.65 2.86
N TYR A 62 10.89 2.39 3.90
CA TYR A 62 10.04 3.57 3.85
C TYR A 62 10.44 4.51 4.99
N SER A 63 10.07 5.78 4.90
CA SER A 63 10.49 6.77 5.89
C SER A 63 9.38 7.74 6.23
N ASP A 64 9.61 8.50 7.30
CA ASP A 64 8.84 9.71 7.57
C ASP A 64 9.02 10.71 6.42
N TYR A 65 8.05 11.61 6.28
CA TYR A 65 8.09 12.61 5.22
C TYR A 65 7.46 13.93 5.64
N TYR A 66 7.67 14.94 4.82
CA TYR A 66 6.98 16.21 4.97
C TYR A 66 5.83 16.30 3.95
N GLU A 67 4.72 16.85 4.38
CA GLU A 67 3.64 17.30 3.50
C GLU A 67 3.78 18.80 3.26
N LEU A 68 3.70 19.22 2.01
CA LEU A 68 3.57 20.62 1.65
C LEU A 68 2.10 20.92 1.39
N VAL A 69 1.44 21.53 2.37
CA VAL A 69 0.02 21.87 2.31
C VAL A 69 -0.14 23.28 1.82
N ALA A 70 -0.97 23.49 0.78
CA ALA A 70 -1.29 24.81 0.30
C ALA A 70 -2.02 25.62 1.38
N THR A 71 -1.55 26.81 1.66
CA THR A 71 -2.16 27.77 2.59
C THR A 71 -2.96 28.82 1.83
N PRO A 72 -3.97 29.47 2.44
CA PRO A 72 -4.82 30.47 1.77
C PRO A 72 -4.05 31.69 1.23
N ASP A 73 -2.89 31.98 1.79
CA ASP A 73 -1.98 33.06 1.37
C ASP A 73 -1.08 32.69 0.18
N GLY A 74 -1.21 31.44 -0.33
CA GLY A 74 -0.43 30.93 -1.45
C GLY A 74 0.99 30.47 -1.08
N ASN A 75 1.39 30.59 0.19
CA ASN A 75 2.65 30.05 0.70
C ASN A 75 2.38 28.63 1.22
N GLY A 76 3.05 27.61 0.74
CA GLY A 76 2.90 26.26 1.26
C GLY A 76 3.41 26.13 2.71
N GLU A 77 2.67 25.44 3.57
CA GLU A 77 3.13 25.09 4.91
C GLU A 77 3.71 23.66 4.88
N ARG A 78 4.95 23.52 5.36
CA ARG A 78 5.61 22.23 5.48
C ARG A 78 5.27 21.58 6.82
N ARG A 79 4.54 20.48 6.78
CA ARG A 79 4.12 19.72 7.97
C ARG A 79 4.88 18.39 8.06
N ARG A 80 5.18 17.97 9.28
CA ARG A 80 5.77 16.66 9.54
C ARG A 80 4.69 15.59 9.47
N HIS A 81 4.95 14.53 8.71
CA HIS A 81 4.12 13.34 8.66
C HIS A 81 4.95 12.13 9.09
N PRO A 82 4.97 11.79 10.39
CA PRO A 82 5.61 10.56 10.85
C PRO A 82 4.75 9.36 10.50
N VAL A 83 5.37 8.30 9.99
CA VAL A 83 4.72 7.00 9.76
C VAL A 83 5.08 6.02 10.89
N ILE A 84 4.32 4.95 11.00
CA ILE A 84 4.54 3.95 12.05
C ILE A 84 5.33 2.76 11.54
N GLU A 85 6.02 2.06 12.45
CA GLU A 85 6.73 0.83 12.12
C GLU A 85 5.75 -0.30 11.79
N CYS A 86 6.02 -0.99 10.66
CA CYS A 86 5.23 -2.14 10.22
C CYS A 86 5.57 -3.38 11.04
N GLN A 87 4.67 -3.78 11.92
CA GLN A 87 4.82 -5.00 12.70
C GLN A 87 4.37 -6.24 11.91
N LYS A 88 5.05 -7.36 12.11
CA LYS A 88 4.70 -8.62 11.47
C LYS A 88 3.27 -9.04 11.86
N GLY A 89 2.44 -9.32 10.87
CA GLY A 89 1.03 -9.71 11.08
C GLY A 89 0.05 -8.54 11.22
N ALA A 90 0.54 -7.29 11.30
CA ALA A 90 -0.29 -6.10 11.44
C ALA A 90 -0.52 -5.35 10.12
N LEU A 91 -0.05 -5.90 8.99
CA LEU A 91 -0.16 -5.23 7.69
C LEU A 91 -1.61 -5.25 7.20
N ARG A 92 -2.25 -4.11 7.32
CA ARG A 92 -3.57 -3.84 6.74
C ARG A 92 -3.42 -3.23 5.35
N ASP A 93 -4.49 -3.22 4.59
CA ASP A 93 -4.53 -2.62 3.25
C ASP A 93 -4.39 -1.09 3.27
N ASP A 94 -4.81 -0.47 4.36
CA ASP A 94 -4.72 0.97 4.63
C ASP A 94 -3.45 1.37 5.41
N PHE A 95 -2.48 0.44 5.59
CA PHE A 95 -1.25 0.77 6.28
C PHE A 95 -0.45 1.82 5.49
N ASP A 96 -0.15 2.93 6.16
CA ASP A 96 0.61 4.02 5.57
C ASP A 96 2.12 3.73 5.58
N PHE A 97 2.66 3.48 4.38
CA PHE A 97 4.10 3.39 4.14
C PHE A 97 4.68 4.70 3.57
N GLY A 98 3.87 5.75 3.52
CA GLY A 98 4.21 6.95 2.77
C GLY A 98 4.19 6.74 1.24
N PRO A 99 4.23 7.84 0.48
CA PRO A 99 4.25 7.81 -0.98
C PRO A 99 5.50 7.19 -1.59
N VAL A 100 6.68 7.38 -1.00
CA VAL A 100 7.95 6.84 -1.52
C VAL A 100 8.32 5.55 -0.80
N GLN A 101 8.50 4.49 -1.58
CA GLN A 101 8.88 3.17 -1.10
C GLN A 101 10.06 2.65 -1.90
N VAL A 102 11.08 2.17 -1.20
CA VAL A 102 12.31 1.66 -1.81
C VAL A 102 12.40 0.15 -1.62
N TYR A 103 12.65 -0.57 -2.69
CA TYR A 103 12.77 -2.03 -2.67
C TYR A 103 14.13 -2.45 -3.19
N ARG A 104 14.74 -3.44 -2.55
CA ARG A 104 15.93 -4.11 -3.09
C ARG A 104 15.54 -4.91 -4.33
N ALA A 105 16.37 -4.88 -5.37
CA ALA A 105 16.06 -5.43 -6.67
C ALA A 105 15.74 -6.93 -6.67
N ASP A 106 16.55 -7.76 -5.99
CA ASP A 106 16.34 -9.20 -5.97
C ASP A 106 15.04 -9.63 -5.26
N PRO A 107 14.73 -9.18 -4.03
CA PRO A 107 13.45 -9.45 -3.40
C PRO A 107 12.27 -8.94 -4.23
N PHE A 108 12.41 -7.77 -4.87
CA PHE A 108 11.39 -7.20 -5.73
C PHE A 108 11.12 -8.09 -6.95
N ARG A 109 12.16 -8.47 -7.73
CA ARG A 109 12.03 -9.36 -8.89
C ARG A 109 11.40 -10.70 -8.51
N LYS A 110 11.86 -11.30 -7.40
CA LYS A 110 11.31 -12.55 -6.89
C LYS A 110 9.83 -12.43 -6.54
N ALA A 111 9.47 -11.39 -5.79
CA ALA A 111 8.08 -11.17 -5.39
C ALA A 111 7.15 -10.97 -6.58
N VAL A 112 7.58 -10.22 -7.59
CA VAL A 112 6.81 -9.98 -8.82
C VAL A 112 6.66 -11.25 -9.64
N ALA A 113 7.70 -12.07 -9.75
CA ALA A 113 7.67 -13.35 -10.46
C ALA A 113 6.70 -14.36 -9.81
N GLU A 114 6.57 -14.30 -8.48
CA GLU A 114 5.65 -15.15 -7.72
C GLU A 114 4.19 -14.67 -7.70
N MET A 115 3.88 -13.52 -8.32
CA MET A 115 2.50 -13.03 -8.44
C MET A 115 1.72 -13.86 -9.46
N ASP A 116 0.78 -14.66 -8.98
CA ASP A 116 -0.09 -15.55 -9.74
C ASP A 116 -1.39 -14.88 -10.21
N VAL A 117 -1.71 -13.69 -9.71
CA VAL A 117 -2.94 -12.94 -10.00
C VAL A 117 -2.63 -11.62 -10.69
N ASP A 118 -3.37 -11.33 -11.75
CA ASP A 118 -3.30 -10.04 -12.44
C ASP A 118 -4.24 -9.03 -11.77
N TYR A 119 -3.70 -8.28 -10.81
CA TYR A 119 -4.43 -7.22 -10.14
C TYR A 119 -4.54 -5.97 -11.01
N SER A 120 -5.71 -5.34 -10.99
CA SER A 120 -5.91 -4.01 -11.57
C SER A 120 -5.55 -2.88 -10.61
N PHE A 121 -5.66 -3.12 -9.29
CA PHE A 121 -5.41 -2.10 -8.25
C PHE A 121 -4.66 -2.62 -7.02
N GLY A 122 -4.60 -3.93 -6.80
CA GLY A 122 -4.06 -4.54 -5.57
C GLY A 122 -2.60 -4.95 -5.63
N ALA A 123 -1.90 -4.72 -6.74
CA ALA A 123 -0.55 -5.24 -6.95
C ALA A 123 0.46 -4.76 -5.90
N MET A 124 0.39 -3.48 -5.49
CA MET A 124 1.27 -2.94 -4.46
C MET A 124 1.02 -3.56 -3.09
N TYR A 125 -0.22 -3.91 -2.76
CA TYR A 125 -0.52 -4.59 -1.52
C TYR A 125 0.06 -6.01 -1.51
N ASP A 126 -0.11 -6.77 -2.59
CA ASP A 126 0.49 -8.10 -2.75
C ASP A 126 2.02 -8.03 -2.69
N LEU A 127 2.64 -7.05 -3.37
CA LEU A 127 4.08 -6.82 -3.30
C LEU A 127 4.55 -6.63 -1.86
N ARG A 128 3.92 -5.73 -1.12
CA ARG A 128 4.27 -5.44 0.29
C ARG A 128 4.13 -6.65 1.19
N LEU A 129 3.12 -7.50 0.97
CA LEU A 129 2.94 -8.74 1.72
C LEU A 129 4.08 -9.74 1.49
N ARG A 130 4.67 -9.75 0.29
CA ARG A 130 5.78 -10.66 -0.08
C ARG A 130 7.14 -10.21 0.41
N MET A 131 7.29 -8.95 0.81
CA MET A 131 8.54 -8.46 1.44
C MET A 131 8.68 -9.06 2.83
N ALA A 132 9.72 -9.86 3.07
CA ALA A 132 9.93 -10.51 4.35
C ALA A 132 10.37 -9.50 5.42
N LYS A 133 11.29 -8.59 5.06
CA LYS A 133 11.81 -7.58 5.96
C LYS A 133 11.51 -6.17 5.46
N LYS A 134 10.61 -5.48 6.16
CA LYS A 134 10.26 -4.08 5.97
C LYS A 134 10.92 -3.26 7.07
N VAL A 135 11.59 -2.17 6.72
CA VAL A 135 12.27 -1.30 7.69
C VAL A 135 11.78 0.12 7.54
N HIS A 136 11.35 0.68 8.64
CA HIS A 136 11.01 2.09 8.78
C HIS A 136 12.25 2.90 9.14
N ILE A 137 12.45 4.03 8.47
CA ILE A 137 13.48 5.00 8.77
C ILE A 137 12.79 6.21 9.39
N GLY A 138 12.98 6.45 10.69
CA GLY A 138 12.39 7.56 11.43
C GLY A 138 13.03 8.92 11.08
N GLU A 139 13.33 9.14 9.80
CA GLU A 139 13.93 10.35 9.25
C GLU A 139 13.03 10.90 8.14
N TYR A 140 12.92 12.22 8.04
CA TYR A 140 12.11 12.90 7.01
C TYR A 140 12.93 13.03 5.73
N LEU A 141 12.89 12.01 4.87
CA LEU A 141 13.77 11.90 3.71
C LEU A 141 13.23 12.54 2.43
N TYR A 142 11.95 12.91 2.40
CA TYR A 142 11.33 13.55 1.23
C TYR A 142 10.16 14.45 1.62
N THR A 143 9.69 15.23 0.65
CA THR A 143 8.51 16.08 0.78
C THR A 143 7.46 15.68 -0.26
N GLU A 144 6.25 15.38 0.19
CA GLU A 144 5.06 15.22 -0.65
C GLU A 144 4.42 16.59 -0.88
N VAL A 145 4.13 16.91 -2.14
CA VAL A 145 3.35 18.10 -2.48
C VAL A 145 1.90 17.69 -2.61
N GLU A 146 1.08 18.01 -1.62
CA GLU A 146 -0.35 17.71 -1.68
C GLU A 146 -1.03 18.62 -2.71
N THR A 147 -1.37 18.04 -3.87
CA THR A 147 -2.12 18.73 -4.93
C THR A 147 -3.62 18.44 -4.86
N ASP A 148 -4.05 17.55 -3.96
CA ASP A 148 -5.45 17.17 -3.83
C ASP A 148 -6.22 18.19 -2.99
N LEU A 149 -6.88 19.13 -3.68
CA LEU A 149 -7.71 20.17 -3.09
C LEU A 149 -9.12 19.69 -2.69
N ARG A 150 -9.44 18.40 -2.85
CA ARG A 150 -10.74 17.85 -2.44
C ARG A 150 -10.90 17.96 -0.92
N LYS A 151 -12.13 18.21 -0.48
CA LYS A 151 -12.46 18.21 0.95
C LYS A 151 -12.18 16.83 1.56
N SER A 152 -11.77 16.80 2.82
CA SER A 152 -11.39 15.58 3.55
C SER A 152 -12.40 14.43 3.43
N GLY A 153 -13.71 14.74 3.38
CA GLY A 153 -14.78 13.75 3.18
C GLY A 153 -14.80 13.12 1.79
N GLU A 154 -14.39 13.83 0.76
CA GLU A 154 -14.31 13.32 -0.61
C GLU A 154 -13.12 12.40 -0.81
N LYS A 155 -12.01 12.64 -0.10
CA LYS A 155 -10.84 11.74 -0.07
C LYS A 155 -11.18 10.37 0.51
N GLN A 156 -12.07 10.30 1.51
CA GLN A 156 -12.54 9.05 2.09
C GLN A 156 -13.41 8.23 1.13
N PHE A 157 -14.11 8.86 0.19
CA PHE A 157 -14.93 8.15 -0.81
C PHE A 157 -14.09 7.31 -1.78
N ASP A 158 -12.86 7.70 -2.08
CA ASP A 158 -11.95 6.89 -2.91
C ASP A 158 -11.58 5.57 -2.20
N TYR A 159 -11.51 5.58 -0.87
CA TYR A 159 -11.27 4.39 -0.05
C TYR A 159 -12.46 3.42 -0.07
N VAL A 160 -13.68 3.93 -0.09
CA VAL A 160 -14.93 3.16 -0.10
C VAL A 160 -15.44 2.88 -1.52
N ASN A 161 -14.74 3.33 -2.55
CA ASN A 161 -15.17 3.22 -3.94
C ASN A 161 -15.41 1.75 -4.34
N PRO A 162 -16.61 1.41 -4.88
CA PRO A 162 -16.93 0.07 -5.35
C PRO A 162 -15.95 -0.51 -6.37
N ARG A 163 -15.22 0.35 -7.11
CA ARG A 163 -14.15 -0.08 -8.03
C ARG A 163 -13.02 -0.82 -7.30
N ASN A 164 -12.83 -0.57 -6.01
CA ASN A 164 -11.85 -1.26 -5.18
C ASN A 164 -12.42 -2.50 -4.47
N ARG A 165 -13.72 -2.80 -4.64
CA ARG A 165 -14.40 -3.89 -3.93
C ARG A 165 -13.83 -5.26 -4.27
N GLU A 166 -13.46 -5.46 -5.51
CA GLU A 166 -12.78 -6.68 -5.98
C GLU A 166 -11.43 -6.86 -5.28
N VAL A 167 -10.68 -5.78 -5.15
CA VAL A 167 -9.39 -5.75 -4.47
C VAL A 167 -9.54 -5.98 -2.96
N GLN A 168 -10.57 -5.43 -2.32
CA GLN A 168 -10.82 -5.62 -0.88
C GLN A 168 -11.08 -7.07 -0.51
N VAL A 169 -11.88 -7.79 -1.29
CA VAL A 169 -12.19 -9.20 -1.03
C VAL A 169 -10.95 -10.08 -1.18
N TRP A 170 -10.13 -9.85 -2.21
CA TRP A 170 -8.90 -10.61 -2.43
C TRP A 170 -7.79 -10.24 -1.45
N ARG A 171 -7.67 -8.99 -1.06
CA ARG A 171 -6.76 -8.50 -0.01
C ARG A 171 -6.98 -9.24 1.29
N TRP A 172 -8.23 -9.37 1.72
CA TRP A 172 -8.59 -10.04 2.97
C TRP A 172 -8.17 -11.50 2.98
N LYS A 173 -8.45 -12.21 1.89
CA LYS A 173 -8.09 -13.62 1.72
C LYS A 173 -6.58 -13.85 1.77
N LYS A 174 -5.80 -13.05 1.06
CA LYS A 174 -4.34 -13.22 0.97
C LYS A 174 -3.61 -12.77 2.23
N SER A 175 -4.06 -11.70 2.88
CA SER A 175 -3.55 -11.26 4.17
C SER A 175 -3.71 -12.34 5.24
N ALA A 176 -4.88 -12.95 5.35
CA ALA A 176 -5.13 -14.05 6.28
C ALA A 176 -4.25 -15.28 6.02
N LEU A 177 -3.99 -15.61 4.74
CA LEU A 177 -3.14 -16.74 4.35
C LEU A 177 -1.65 -16.53 4.63
N LEU A 178 -1.15 -15.29 4.51
CA LEU A 178 0.26 -14.96 4.72
C LEU A 178 0.60 -14.70 6.19
N THR A 179 -0.37 -14.32 7.00
CA THR A 179 -0.17 -14.05 8.44
C THR A 179 -0.41 -15.26 9.33
N SER A 180 -1.10 -16.28 8.83
CA SER A 180 -1.37 -17.50 9.56
C SER A 180 -0.69 -18.70 8.89
N ASN A 181 0.10 -19.48 9.67
CA ASN A 181 0.52 -20.83 9.26
C ASN A 181 -0.66 -21.83 9.19
N VAL A 182 -1.88 -21.34 9.16
CA VAL A 182 -3.12 -22.14 9.26
C VAL A 182 -3.73 -22.29 7.86
N ARG A 183 -3.04 -23.04 7.00
CA ARG A 183 -3.53 -23.36 5.64
C ARG A 183 -4.85 -24.16 5.62
N GLU A 184 -5.20 -24.87 6.67
CA GLU A 184 -6.33 -25.81 6.64
C GLU A 184 -7.65 -25.30 7.22
N HIS A 185 -7.65 -24.34 8.15
CA HIS A 185 -8.88 -23.87 8.78
C HIS A 185 -9.67 -22.83 7.98
N ILE A 186 -9.06 -22.13 7.05
CA ILE A 186 -9.71 -21.03 6.30
C ILE A 186 -10.67 -21.58 5.23
N TRP A 187 -10.37 -22.74 4.62
CA TRP A 187 -11.24 -23.38 3.63
C TRP A 187 -12.61 -23.80 4.18
N LEU A 188 -12.69 -24.11 5.47
CA LEU A 188 -13.95 -24.49 6.13
C LEU A 188 -14.81 -23.27 6.50
N GLN A 189 -14.21 -22.13 6.82
CA GLN A 189 -14.93 -20.89 7.11
C GLN A 189 -15.46 -20.19 5.84
N GLU A 190 -14.76 -20.25 4.72
CA GLU A 190 -15.21 -19.66 3.46
C GLU A 190 -16.53 -20.24 2.96
N ARG A 191 -16.77 -21.54 3.10
CA ARG A 191 -18.05 -22.18 2.79
C ARG A 191 -19.18 -21.66 3.68
N ASN A 192 -18.92 -21.39 4.95
CA ASN A 192 -19.92 -20.91 5.90
C ASN A 192 -20.27 -19.43 5.70
N ILE A 193 -19.30 -18.57 5.35
CA ILE A 193 -19.53 -17.13 5.14
C ILE A 193 -20.34 -16.90 3.86
N LEU A 194 -20.05 -17.60 2.78
CA LEU A 194 -20.84 -17.53 1.55
C LEU A 194 -22.28 -18.05 1.76
N THR A 195 -22.46 -19.09 2.57
CA THR A 195 -23.78 -19.64 2.90
C THR A 195 -24.59 -18.71 3.80
N ILE A 196 -23.96 -17.97 4.71
CA ILE A 196 -24.60 -16.99 5.60
C ILE A 196 -24.99 -15.73 4.82
N SER A 197 -24.18 -15.29 3.86
CA SER A 197 -24.50 -14.12 3.01
C SER A 197 -25.69 -14.36 2.09
N MET A 198 -25.93 -15.60 1.68
CA MET A 198 -27.09 -15.97 0.85
C MET A 198 -28.38 -16.23 1.63
N LYS A 199 -28.32 -16.31 2.98
CA LYS A 199 -29.50 -16.55 3.85
C LYS A 199 -30.00 -15.32 4.59
N ARG A 200 -29.69 -14.11 4.18
CA ARG A 200 -30.38 -12.92 4.74
C ARG A 200 -31.82 -12.92 4.27
N ARG A 201 -32.73 -13.27 5.20
CA ARG A 201 -34.18 -13.14 5.03
C ARG A 201 -34.53 -11.68 4.70
N PRO A 202 -35.54 -11.45 3.85
CA PRO A 202 -36.02 -10.10 3.62
C PRO A 202 -36.62 -9.52 4.93
N TYR A 203 -36.28 -8.27 5.15
CA TYR A 203 -36.75 -7.47 6.27
C TYR A 203 -38.31 -7.45 6.25
N GLN A 204 -38.97 -8.16 7.18
CA GLN A 204 -40.41 -8.02 7.38
C GLN A 204 -40.65 -6.70 8.14
N SER A 205 -41.30 -5.79 7.47
CA SER A 205 -41.84 -4.55 8.05
C SER A 205 -42.77 -4.89 9.22
N LEU A 206 -42.41 -4.46 10.41
CA LEU A 206 -43.30 -4.39 11.57
C LEU A 206 -44.27 -3.22 11.40
N SER A 207 -45.34 -3.48 10.68
CA SER A 207 -46.57 -2.66 10.81
C SER A 207 -47.54 -3.49 11.63
N ARG A 208 -47.72 -3.13 12.90
CA ARG A 208 -48.94 -3.29 13.71
C ARG A 208 -48.65 -3.01 15.18
N PHE A 209 -48.83 -1.81 15.61
CA PHE A 209 -49.48 -1.51 16.86
C PHE A 209 -50.38 -0.27 16.63
N SER A 210 -51.62 -0.58 16.45
CA SER A 210 -52.71 0.41 16.52
C SER A 210 -53.74 -0.20 17.44
N THR A 211 -54.07 0.56 18.48
CA THR A 211 -55.33 0.62 19.26
C THR A 211 -55.79 -0.60 20.05
N GLY A 212 -55.94 -0.37 21.30
CA GLY A 212 -56.69 -1.07 22.31
C GLY A 212 -56.53 -0.33 23.63
#